data_6b8c59520eee158d304251fe5cc77470
#
_entry.id   6b8c59520eee158d304251fe5cc77470
#
_cell.length_a   1.000
_cell.length_b   1.000
_cell.length_c   1.000
_cell.angle_alpha   90.00
_cell.angle_beta   90.00
_cell.angle_gamma   90.00
#
_symmetry.space_group_name_H-M   'P 1'
#
loop_
_entity.id
_entity.type
_entity.pdbx_description
1 polymer ?
#
loop_
_entity_poly.entity_id
_entity_poly.type
_entity_poly.pdbx_seq_one_letter_code
_entity_poly.pdbx_strand_id
1 'polypeptide(L)'
;KEADCTGIYICFDMNCKVIEDAIKNNCNFVLSHHPLVYKSLRKFTSEDNVTTTLLKAIENNVALYASHTNLDSAASMGVNTILAKKLDLKNIRPLHKEDITDEGYFGLGAIGELEKEIDATAFLKNVKNILNIHNIRYVSGKKDKIKTVALCGGSGMDFVDDALRESVDCFLTGDIKYHQFLDCENHILLADIGHFESENFIKEYLFSLLSEKFCNFANLHLDNSANHIKNI
;
A
#
# COMPACT_ATOMS: atom_id res chain seq x y z
N LYS A 1 22.28 5.11 19.06
CA LYS A 1 23.03 6.37 19.00
C LYS A 1 21.99 7.46 18.85
N GLU A 2 21.87 8.33 19.84
CA GLU A 2 21.02 9.53 19.74
C GLU A 2 21.65 10.48 18.71
N ALA A 3 20.85 10.95 17.78
CA ALA A 3 21.22 11.96 16.79
C ALA A 3 20.04 12.90 16.56
N ASP A 4 20.34 14.18 16.37
CA ASP A 4 19.33 15.17 16.02
C ASP A 4 18.78 14.85 14.62
N CYS A 5 17.46 14.91 14.46
CA CYS A 5 16.82 14.76 13.17
C CYS A 5 16.86 16.10 12.43
N THR A 6 17.57 16.14 11.30
CA THR A 6 17.68 17.36 10.47
C THR A 6 16.54 17.49 9.47
N GLY A 7 15.90 16.39 9.11
CA GLY A 7 14.77 16.34 8.19
C GLY A 7 14.33 14.89 7.93
N ILE A 8 13.09 14.74 7.46
CA ILE A 8 12.50 13.46 7.09
C ILE A 8 12.20 13.47 5.60
N TYR A 9 12.71 12.47 4.88
CA TYR A 9 12.39 12.21 3.49
C TYR A 9 11.41 11.03 3.42
N ILE A 10 10.23 11.24 2.88
CA ILE A 10 9.13 10.27 2.87
C ILE A 10 9.03 9.68 1.46
N CYS A 11 9.05 8.35 1.34
CA CYS A 11 8.99 7.65 0.07
C CYS A 11 8.10 6.40 0.15
N PHE A 12 7.80 5.80 -0.99
CA PHE A 12 7.13 4.51 -1.06
C PHE A 12 8.14 3.37 -0.97
N ASP A 13 9.13 3.36 -1.86
CA ASP A 13 10.23 2.41 -1.91
C ASP A 13 11.56 3.09 -1.63
N MET A 14 12.45 2.42 -0.87
CA MET A 14 13.83 2.88 -0.66
C MET A 14 14.76 2.38 -1.77
N ASN A 15 15.55 3.28 -2.34
CA ASN A 15 16.61 2.98 -3.30
C ASN A 15 17.73 4.01 -3.22
N CYS A 16 18.83 3.81 -3.95
CA CYS A 16 19.99 4.71 -3.93
C CYS A 16 19.63 6.17 -4.25
N LYS A 17 18.70 6.37 -5.20
CA LYS A 17 18.27 7.72 -5.59
C LYS A 17 17.52 8.42 -4.45
N VAL A 18 16.65 7.71 -3.74
CA VAL A 18 15.94 8.23 -2.56
C VAL A 18 16.94 8.69 -1.49
N ILE A 19 17.99 7.90 -1.22
CA ILE A 19 19.02 8.28 -0.26
C ILE A 19 19.80 9.53 -0.74
N GLU A 20 20.14 9.60 -2.02
CA GLU A 20 20.79 10.78 -2.62
C GLU A 20 19.92 12.04 -2.50
N ASP A 21 18.64 11.91 -2.80
CA ASP A 21 17.68 13.01 -2.71
C ASP A 21 17.45 13.44 -1.26
N ALA A 22 17.41 12.49 -0.30
CA ALA A 22 17.35 12.79 1.13
C ALA A 22 18.57 13.60 1.58
N ILE A 23 19.79 13.18 1.24
CA ILE A 23 21.04 13.87 1.56
C ILE A 23 21.04 15.27 0.96
N LYS A 24 20.67 15.41 -0.32
CA LYS A 24 20.59 16.70 -1.02
C LYS A 24 19.64 17.69 -0.36
N ASN A 25 18.56 17.17 0.24
CA ASN A 25 17.55 17.95 0.95
C ASN A 25 17.86 18.09 2.45
N ASN A 26 19.07 17.76 2.90
CA ASN A 26 19.48 17.81 4.31
C ASN A 26 18.59 16.99 5.24
N CYS A 27 18.07 15.84 4.76
CA CYS A 27 17.30 14.88 5.54
C CYS A 27 18.21 13.73 5.96
N ASN A 28 18.28 13.46 7.27
CA ASN A 28 19.03 12.33 7.81
C ASN A 28 18.13 11.18 8.30
N PHE A 29 16.83 11.23 7.97
CA PHE A 29 15.86 10.19 8.25
C PHE A 29 15.03 9.93 7.00
N VAL A 30 14.96 8.66 6.57
CA VAL A 30 14.08 8.22 5.47
C VAL A 30 12.96 7.36 6.06
N LEU A 31 11.73 7.79 5.82
CA LEU A 31 10.51 7.04 6.15
C LEU A 31 9.92 6.46 4.88
N SER A 32 9.82 5.15 4.79
CA SER A 32 9.18 4.47 3.66
C SER A 32 7.97 3.65 4.08
N HIS A 33 7.17 3.25 3.11
CA HIS A 33 6.20 2.19 3.30
C HIS A 33 6.90 0.83 3.27
N HIS A 34 7.57 0.49 2.20
CA HIS A 34 8.27 -0.78 2.07
C HIS A 34 9.63 -0.79 2.78
N PRO A 35 9.98 -1.89 3.48
CA PRO A 35 11.29 -2.05 4.07
C PRO A 35 12.35 -2.29 2.97
N LEU A 36 13.49 -1.60 3.07
CA LEU A 36 14.62 -1.84 2.17
C LEU A 36 15.11 -3.30 2.25
N VAL A 37 15.14 -3.85 3.45
CA VAL A 37 15.59 -5.22 3.71
C VAL A 37 14.38 -6.07 4.08
N TYR A 38 13.76 -6.71 3.08
CA TYR A 38 12.61 -7.62 3.30
C TYR A 38 13.08 -9.06 3.59
N LYS A 39 14.13 -9.51 2.90
CA LYS A 39 14.72 -10.84 3.10
C LYS A 39 16.07 -10.74 3.79
N SER A 40 16.40 -11.73 4.64
CA SER A 40 17.69 -11.77 5.33
C SER A 40 18.87 -11.64 4.36
N LEU A 41 19.77 -10.70 4.62
CA LEU A 41 20.97 -10.50 3.83
C LEU A 41 22.04 -11.54 4.26
N ARG A 42 22.61 -12.24 3.28
CA ARG A 42 23.72 -13.20 3.50
C ARG A 42 25.08 -12.60 3.19
N LYS A 43 25.12 -11.51 2.42
CA LYS A 43 26.34 -10.80 2.03
C LYS A 43 26.08 -9.30 2.08
N PHE A 44 27.13 -8.55 2.39
CA PHE A 44 27.15 -7.10 2.39
C PHE A 44 28.18 -6.64 1.36
N THR A 45 27.74 -6.49 0.12
CA THR A 45 28.58 -6.05 -1.02
C THR A 45 27.81 -5.00 -1.83
N SER A 46 28.50 -4.23 -2.64
CA SER A 46 27.88 -3.27 -3.56
C SER A 46 27.38 -3.90 -4.89
N GLU A 47 27.07 -5.20 -4.88
CA GLU A 47 26.69 -5.94 -6.09
C GLU A 47 25.19 -5.90 -6.37
N ASP A 48 24.37 -5.58 -5.36
CA ASP A 48 22.91 -5.49 -5.49
C ASP A 48 22.37 -4.15 -4.96
N ASN A 49 21.16 -3.80 -5.40
CA ASN A 49 20.54 -2.51 -5.08
C ASN A 49 20.26 -2.34 -3.58
N VAL A 50 19.90 -3.40 -2.87
CA VAL A 50 19.54 -3.34 -1.43
C VAL A 50 20.78 -3.01 -0.61
N THR A 51 21.85 -3.79 -0.78
CA THR A 51 23.10 -3.60 -0.02
C THR A 51 23.78 -2.29 -0.41
N THR A 52 23.78 -1.89 -1.69
CA THR A 52 24.31 -0.61 -2.14
C THR A 52 23.55 0.56 -1.49
N THR A 53 22.22 0.50 -1.46
CA THR A 53 21.39 1.53 -0.81
C THR A 53 21.66 1.62 0.68
N LEU A 54 21.77 0.45 1.35
CA LEU A 54 22.04 0.39 2.79
C LEU A 54 23.44 0.94 3.14
N LEU A 55 24.45 0.55 2.37
CA LEU A 55 25.82 1.08 2.55
C LEU A 55 25.84 2.61 2.38
N LYS A 56 25.20 3.12 1.33
CA LYS A 56 25.07 4.58 1.09
C LYS A 56 24.41 5.30 2.26
N ALA A 57 23.33 4.73 2.83
CA ALA A 57 22.65 5.30 3.99
C ALA A 57 23.57 5.33 5.23
N ILE A 58 24.30 4.22 5.50
CA ILE A 58 25.24 4.10 6.61
C ILE A 58 26.38 5.11 6.48
N GLU A 59 27.01 5.18 5.31
CA GLU A 59 28.14 6.09 5.02
C GLU A 59 27.76 7.58 5.22
N ASN A 60 26.49 7.91 4.98
CA ASN A 60 25.98 9.29 5.09
C ASN A 60 25.20 9.54 6.40
N ASN A 61 25.21 8.62 7.36
CA ASN A 61 24.46 8.70 8.61
C ASN A 61 22.96 8.95 8.43
N VAL A 62 22.34 8.36 7.40
CA VAL A 62 20.90 8.41 7.15
C VAL A 62 20.23 7.24 7.85
N ALA A 63 19.31 7.52 8.77
CA ALA A 63 18.48 6.51 9.43
C ALA A 63 17.35 6.08 8.50
N LEU A 64 17.05 4.77 8.47
CA LEU A 64 16.00 4.18 7.66
C LEU A 64 14.92 3.59 8.56
N TYR A 65 13.65 3.91 8.29
CA TYR A 65 12.51 3.33 8.97
C TYR A 65 11.41 2.99 7.96
N ALA A 66 10.87 1.79 8.06
CA ALA A 66 9.73 1.36 7.24
C ALA A 66 8.48 1.19 8.11
N SER A 67 7.37 1.77 7.66
CA SER A 67 6.04 1.57 8.23
C SER A 67 5.20 0.78 7.22
N HIS A 68 5.30 -0.55 7.30
CA HIS A 68 4.72 -1.52 6.38
C HIS A 68 3.48 -2.18 7.00
N THR A 69 3.50 -3.47 7.27
CA THR A 69 2.37 -4.25 7.80
C THR A 69 1.79 -3.68 9.12
N ASN A 70 2.63 -3.07 9.96
CA ASN A 70 2.16 -2.35 11.14
C ASN A 70 1.25 -1.15 10.79
N LEU A 71 1.46 -0.51 9.64
CA LEU A 71 0.59 0.54 9.14
C LEU A 71 -0.63 -0.05 8.41
N ASP A 72 -0.45 -1.14 7.65
CA ASP A 72 -1.55 -1.81 6.94
C ASP A 72 -2.63 -2.31 7.90
N SER A 73 -2.22 -2.79 9.07
CA SER A 73 -3.14 -3.32 10.10
C SER A 73 -3.78 -2.24 10.96
N ALA A 74 -3.37 -0.97 10.86
CA ALA A 74 -3.91 0.11 11.67
C ALA A 74 -5.38 0.41 11.32
N ALA A 75 -6.28 0.29 12.29
CA ALA A 75 -7.73 0.29 12.09
C ALA A 75 -8.29 1.53 11.38
N SER A 76 -7.86 2.72 11.79
CA SER A 76 -8.43 3.99 11.29
C SER A 76 -7.58 4.69 10.23
N MET A 77 -6.29 4.37 10.19
CA MET A 77 -5.26 5.08 9.42
C MET A 77 -4.45 4.15 8.50
N GLY A 78 -4.79 2.87 8.46
CA GLY A 78 -4.10 1.89 7.63
C GLY A 78 -4.35 2.07 6.14
N VAL A 79 -3.42 1.58 5.33
CA VAL A 79 -3.48 1.64 3.86
C VAL A 79 -4.83 1.16 3.33
N ASN A 80 -5.32 0.02 3.82
CA ASN A 80 -6.56 -0.59 3.36
C ASN A 80 -7.80 0.25 3.71
N THR A 81 -7.84 0.86 4.89
CA THR A 81 -8.93 1.76 5.29
C THR A 81 -8.94 3.03 4.43
N ILE A 82 -7.76 3.60 4.14
CA ILE A 82 -7.65 4.78 3.26
C ILE A 82 -8.07 4.43 1.84
N LEU A 83 -7.63 3.27 1.31
CA LEU A 83 -8.03 2.79 -0.01
C LEU A 83 -9.55 2.60 -0.11
N ALA A 84 -10.17 1.97 0.91
CA ALA A 84 -11.63 1.81 0.96
C ALA A 84 -12.36 3.16 0.98
N LYS A 85 -11.86 4.14 1.74
CA LYS A 85 -12.40 5.52 1.75
C LYS A 85 -12.25 6.21 0.40
N LYS A 86 -11.11 6.05 -0.28
CA LYS A 86 -10.90 6.59 -1.64
C LYS A 86 -11.90 6.03 -2.66
N LEU A 87 -12.31 4.77 -2.49
CA LEU A 87 -13.33 4.12 -3.31
C LEU A 87 -14.77 4.40 -2.84
N ASP A 88 -14.95 5.33 -1.88
CA ASP A 88 -16.24 5.72 -1.28
C ASP A 88 -17.03 4.55 -0.65
N LEU A 89 -16.32 3.53 -0.17
CA LEU A 89 -16.95 2.43 0.53
C LEU A 89 -17.47 2.88 1.92
N LYS A 90 -18.61 2.36 2.32
CA LYS A 90 -19.26 2.59 3.62
C LYS A 90 -19.13 1.34 4.49
N ASN A 91 -19.39 1.47 5.79
CA ASN A 91 -19.37 0.37 6.76
C ASN A 91 -18.03 -0.41 6.74
N ILE A 92 -16.91 0.35 6.64
CA ILE A 92 -15.58 -0.22 6.48
C ILE A 92 -15.19 -0.98 7.75
N ARG A 93 -14.71 -2.23 7.57
CA ARG A 93 -14.15 -3.09 8.62
C ARG A 93 -13.00 -3.92 8.07
N PRO A 94 -12.11 -4.47 8.92
CA PRO A 94 -11.05 -5.37 8.47
C PRO A 94 -11.60 -6.61 7.76
N LEU A 95 -10.92 -7.04 6.69
CA LEU A 95 -11.19 -8.31 6.01
C LEU A 95 -10.70 -9.48 6.88
N HIS A 96 -9.44 -9.45 7.28
CA HIS A 96 -8.85 -10.41 8.21
C HIS A 96 -8.65 -9.72 9.57
N LYS A 97 -9.36 -10.20 10.58
CA LYS A 97 -9.27 -9.63 11.95
C LYS A 97 -8.15 -10.31 12.71
N GLU A 98 -7.21 -9.52 13.21
CA GLU A 98 -6.13 -10.03 14.05
C GLU A 98 -6.42 -9.81 15.53
N ASP A 99 -6.89 -8.62 15.92
CA ASP A 99 -7.18 -8.29 17.32
C ASP A 99 -8.23 -7.17 17.44
N ILE A 100 -8.74 -6.99 18.67
CA ILE A 100 -9.65 -5.90 19.06
C ILE A 100 -8.96 -5.13 20.18
N THR A 101 -8.71 -3.85 19.95
CA THR A 101 -8.17 -2.93 20.96
C THR A 101 -9.16 -1.82 21.27
N ASP A 102 -8.88 -1.01 22.30
CA ASP A 102 -9.67 0.18 22.65
C ASP A 102 -9.72 1.20 21.49
N GLU A 103 -8.76 1.16 20.57
CA GLU A 103 -8.69 2.03 19.39
C GLU A 103 -9.48 1.48 18.18
N GLY A 104 -10.05 0.27 18.29
CA GLY A 104 -10.83 -0.40 17.26
C GLY A 104 -10.27 -1.77 16.84
N TYR A 105 -10.72 -2.26 15.67
CA TYR A 105 -10.25 -3.53 15.12
C TYR A 105 -8.89 -3.35 14.43
N PHE A 106 -7.93 -4.20 14.81
CA PHE A 106 -6.71 -4.41 14.05
C PHE A 106 -6.92 -5.57 13.07
N GLY A 107 -6.41 -5.42 11.85
CA GLY A 107 -6.49 -6.49 10.86
C GLY A 107 -6.06 -6.03 9.47
N LEU A 108 -5.86 -7.00 8.60
CA LEU A 108 -5.38 -6.78 7.24
C LEU A 108 -6.53 -6.78 6.22
N GLY A 109 -6.34 -6.04 5.13
CA GLY A 109 -7.39 -5.80 4.16
C GLY A 109 -8.56 -4.99 4.72
N ALA A 110 -9.54 -4.71 3.89
CA ALA A 110 -10.78 -4.08 4.30
C ALA A 110 -11.98 -4.65 3.53
N ILE A 111 -13.15 -4.65 4.18
CA ILE A 111 -14.45 -4.87 3.54
C ILE A 111 -15.26 -3.60 3.70
N GLY A 112 -16.02 -3.24 2.68
CA GLY A 112 -16.99 -2.17 2.72
C GLY A 112 -18.08 -2.35 1.70
N GLU A 113 -19.02 -1.43 1.69
CA GLU A 113 -20.19 -1.47 0.81
C GLU A 113 -20.27 -0.20 -0.05
N LEU A 114 -20.62 -0.36 -1.30
CA LEU A 114 -21.06 0.75 -2.13
C LEU A 114 -22.42 1.26 -1.63
N GLU A 115 -22.72 2.54 -1.81
CA GLU A 115 -24.04 3.10 -1.45
C GLU A 115 -25.17 2.41 -2.23
N LYS A 116 -24.94 2.12 -3.51
CA LYS A 116 -25.88 1.41 -4.40
C LYS A 116 -25.14 0.33 -5.19
N GLU A 117 -25.87 -0.71 -5.59
CA GLU A 117 -25.34 -1.68 -6.54
C GLU A 117 -25.00 -1.01 -7.87
N ILE A 118 -23.83 -1.37 -8.42
CA ILE A 118 -23.35 -0.90 -9.71
C ILE A 118 -22.93 -2.07 -10.59
N ASP A 119 -23.05 -1.93 -11.90
CA ASP A 119 -22.51 -2.89 -12.86
C ASP A 119 -21.00 -3.11 -12.63
N ALA A 120 -20.56 -4.37 -12.71
CA ALA A 120 -19.17 -4.77 -12.42
C ALA A 120 -18.14 -4.03 -13.29
N THR A 121 -18.44 -3.89 -14.60
CA THR A 121 -17.56 -3.16 -15.53
C THR A 121 -17.52 -1.67 -15.22
N ALA A 122 -18.67 -1.08 -14.86
CA ALA A 122 -18.74 0.32 -14.44
C ALA A 122 -17.96 0.54 -13.14
N PHE A 123 -18.07 -0.39 -12.18
CA PHE A 123 -17.29 -0.34 -10.93
C PHE A 123 -15.79 -0.36 -11.22
N LEU A 124 -15.30 -1.31 -12.02
CA LEU A 124 -13.87 -1.39 -12.37
C LEU A 124 -13.36 -0.16 -13.10
N LYS A 125 -14.19 0.45 -13.97
CA LYS A 125 -13.85 1.74 -14.61
C LYS A 125 -13.72 2.87 -13.58
N ASN A 126 -14.57 2.90 -12.56
CA ASN A 126 -14.47 3.87 -11.48
C ASN A 126 -13.18 3.66 -10.67
N VAL A 127 -12.89 2.42 -10.28
CA VAL A 127 -11.62 2.06 -9.58
C VAL A 127 -10.42 2.50 -10.41
N LYS A 128 -10.41 2.18 -11.71
CA LYS A 128 -9.35 2.57 -12.65
C LYS A 128 -9.12 4.09 -12.65
N ASN A 129 -10.18 4.86 -12.69
CA ASN A 129 -10.11 6.33 -12.74
C ASN A 129 -9.63 6.90 -11.38
N ILE A 130 -10.17 6.42 -10.26
CA ILE A 130 -9.85 6.90 -8.92
C ILE A 130 -8.37 6.65 -8.58
N LEU A 131 -7.86 5.47 -8.94
CA LEU A 131 -6.48 5.06 -8.65
C LEU A 131 -5.50 5.38 -9.80
N ASN A 132 -5.98 6.00 -10.88
CA ASN A 132 -5.19 6.32 -12.07
C ASN A 132 -4.46 5.10 -12.66
N ILE A 133 -5.14 3.97 -12.75
CA ILE A 133 -4.60 2.70 -13.24
C ILE A 133 -4.66 2.67 -14.76
N HIS A 134 -3.57 2.26 -15.42
CA HIS A 134 -3.55 2.13 -16.89
C HIS A 134 -4.31 0.89 -17.37
N ASN A 135 -4.21 -0.22 -16.67
CA ASN A 135 -4.84 -1.48 -17.06
C ASN A 135 -5.22 -2.31 -15.83
N ILE A 136 -6.44 -2.83 -15.79
CA ILE A 136 -6.94 -3.77 -14.78
C ILE A 136 -7.12 -5.14 -15.43
N ARG A 137 -6.49 -6.17 -14.87
CA ARG A 137 -6.76 -7.56 -15.20
C ARG A 137 -7.81 -8.09 -14.23
N TYR A 138 -8.80 -8.81 -14.70
CA TYR A 138 -9.83 -9.36 -13.81
C TYR A 138 -10.45 -10.64 -14.36
N VAL A 139 -11.13 -11.37 -13.49
CA VAL A 139 -12.07 -12.45 -13.82
C VAL A 139 -13.44 -12.11 -13.25
N SER A 140 -14.48 -12.58 -13.93
CA SER A 140 -15.87 -12.35 -13.52
C SER A 140 -16.24 -13.21 -12.31
N GLY A 141 -17.05 -12.65 -11.42
CA GLY A 141 -17.66 -13.37 -10.31
C GLY A 141 -19.02 -13.99 -10.69
N LYS A 142 -19.76 -14.40 -9.67
CA LYS A 142 -21.12 -14.97 -9.82
C LYS A 142 -22.16 -13.93 -10.22
N LYS A 143 -21.90 -12.66 -9.94
CA LYS A 143 -22.85 -11.56 -10.13
C LYS A 143 -22.31 -10.53 -11.10
N ASP A 144 -23.19 -9.97 -11.90
CA ASP A 144 -22.86 -8.86 -12.79
C ASP A 144 -22.90 -7.48 -12.09
N LYS A 145 -23.38 -7.46 -10.85
CA LYS A 145 -23.48 -6.24 -10.03
C LYS A 145 -22.67 -6.37 -8.75
N ILE A 146 -22.07 -5.27 -8.35
CA ILE A 146 -21.21 -5.14 -7.17
C ILE A 146 -21.91 -4.26 -6.14
N LYS A 147 -22.01 -4.74 -4.91
CA LYS A 147 -22.46 -4.02 -3.71
C LYS A 147 -21.42 -4.10 -2.61
N THR A 148 -20.87 -5.30 -2.35
CA THR A 148 -19.90 -5.56 -1.30
C THR A 148 -18.51 -5.77 -1.91
N VAL A 149 -17.52 -5.06 -1.37
CA VAL A 149 -16.15 -5.05 -1.87
C VAL A 149 -15.19 -5.37 -0.74
N ALA A 150 -14.38 -6.39 -0.93
CA ALA A 150 -13.17 -6.60 -0.16
C ALA A 150 -11.96 -6.04 -0.92
N LEU A 151 -10.97 -5.58 -0.22
CA LEU A 151 -9.72 -5.10 -0.81
C LEU A 151 -8.52 -5.36 0.12
N CYS A 152 -7.36 -5.53 -0.49
CA CYS A 152 -6.08 -5.51 0.18
C CYS A 152 -5.06 -4.86 -0.76
N GLY A 153 -4.46 -3.74 -0.34
CA GLY A 153 -3.38 -3.09 -1.07
C GLY A 153 -2.18 -4.02 -1.22
N GLY A 154 -1.34 -3.74 -2.21
CA GLY A 154 -0.17 -4.56 -2.50
C GLY A 154 -0.51 -6.00 -2.90
N SER A 155 0.18 -6.97 -2.33
CA SER A 155 0.01 -8.40 -2.61
C SER A 155 -0.88 -9.07 -1.58
N GLY A 156 -2.21 -9.02 -1.75
CA GLY A 156 -3.21 -9.47 -0.78
C GLY A 156 -3.87 -10.82 -1.09
N MET A 157 -3.34 -11.62 -2.02
CA MET A 157 -3.98 -12.91 -2.39
C MET A 157 -4.07 -13.92 -1.25
N ASP A 158 -3.29 -13.79 -0.20
CA ASP A 158 -3.41 -14.62 1.00
C ASP A 158 -4.75 -14.45 1.74
N PHE A 159 -5.49 -13.38 1.45
CA PHE A 159 -6.80 -13.08 2.05
C PHE A 159 -7.99 -13.40 1.14
N VAL A 160 -7.77 -14.06 0.00
CA VAL A 160 -8.86 -14.40 -0.93
C VAL A 160 -9.89 -15.33 -0.30
N ASP A 161 -9.44 -16.28 0.53
CA ASP A 161 -10.34 -17.19 1.26
C ASP A 161 -11.20 -16.45 2.30
N ASP A 162 -10.67 -15.40 2.90
CA ASP A 162 -11.45 -14.52 3.79
C ASP A 162 -12.53 -13.79 3.00
N ALA A 163 -12.21 -13.23 1.83
CA ALA A 163 -13.17 -12.58 0.95
C ALA A 163 -14.28 -13.54 0.47
N LEU A 164 -13.92 -14.77 0.13
CA LEU A 164 -14.89 -15.80 -0.25
C LEU A 164 -15.81 -16.21 0.91
N ARG A 165 -15.27 -16.37 2.14
CA ARG A 165 -16.06 -16.67 3.34
C ARG A 165 -17.03 -15.55 3.69
N GLU A 166 -16.63 -14.31 3.52
CA GLU A 166 -17.47 -13.12 3.71
C GLU A 166 -18.50 -12.92 2.58
N SER A 167 -18.44 -13.75 1.54
CA SER A 167 -19.37 -13.74 0.40
C SER A 167 -19.47 -12.38 -0.29
N VAL A 168 -18.37 -11.64 -0.36
CA VAL A 168 -18.34 -10.33 -1.05
C VAL A 168 -18.44 -10.50 -2.57
N ASP A 169 -18.91 -9.48 -3.25
CA ASP A 169 -19.12 -9.53 -4.70
C ASP A 169 -17.80 -9.33 -5.47
N CYS A 170 -16.85 -8.58 -4.88
CA CYS A 170 -15.58 -8.23 -5.51
C CYS A 170 -14.43 -8.26 -4.53
N PHE A 171 -13.24 -8.73 -4.98
CA PHE A 171 -11.98 -8.60 -4.27
C PHE A 171 -10.95 -7.87 -5.14
N LEU A 172 -10.41 -6.76 -4.60
CA LEU A 172 -9.41 -5.91 -5.24
C LEU A 172 -8.06 -6.10 -4.55
N THR A 173 -7.02 -6.44 -5.30
CA THR A 173 -5.64 -6.53 -4.79
C THR A 173 -4.63 -6.39 -5.92
N GLY A 174 -3.34 -6.52 -5.67
CA GLY A 174 -2.27 -6.53 -6.67
C GLY A 174 -1.54 -7.86 -6.75
N ASP A 175 -0.57 -7.93 -7.68
CA ASP A 175 0.36 -9.06 -7.85
C ASP A 175 -0.31 -10.43 -8.06
N ILE A 176 -1.45 -10.47 -8.75
CA ILE A 176 -2.21 -11.70 -8.95
C ILE A 176 -1.59 -12.57 -10.05
N LYS A 177 -1.31 -13.82 -9.71
CA LYS A 177 -0.80 -14.83 -10.65
C LYS A 177 -1.92 -15.42 -11.49
N TYR A 178 -1.57 -15.93 -12.68
CA TYR A 178 -2.54 -16.52 -13.64
C TYR A 178 -3.47 -17.55 -13.01
N HIS A 179 -2.95 -18.55 -12.30
CA HIS A 179 -3.78 -19.61 -11.71
C HIS A 179 -4.70 -19.09 -10.59
N GLN A 180 -4.30 -18.07 -9.85
CA GLN A 180 -5.15 -17.45 -8.83
C GLN A 180 -6.40 -16.79 -9.45
N PHE A 181 -6.28 -16.22 -10.66
CA PHE A 181 -7.46 -15.76 -11.40
C PHE A 181 -8.40 -16.92 -11.75
N LEU A 182 -7.86 -18.03 -12.28
CA LEU A 182 -8.68 -19.20 -12.65
C LEU A 182 -9.43 -19.79 -11.45
N ASP A 183 -8.77 -19.87 -10.29
CA ASP A 183 -9.36 -20.40 -9.06
C ASP A 183 -10.53 -19.54 -8.55
N CYS A 184 -10.55 -18.24 -8.87
CA CYS A 184 -11.58 -17.30 -8.48
C CYS A 184 -12.70 -17.10 -9.53
N GLU A 185 -12.48 -17.55 -10.77
CA GLU A 185 -13.44 -17.36 -11.88
C GLU A 185 -14.81 -17.97 -11.53
N ASN A 186 -15.89 -17.21 -11.79
CA ASN A 186 -17.27 -17.55 -11.45
C ASN A 186 -17.54 -17.72 -9.93
N HIS A 187 -16.59 -17.38 -9.05
CA HIS A 187 -16.77 -17.38 -7.60
C HIS A 187 -16.89 -15.96 -7.05
N ILE A 188 -15.93 -15.11 -7.36
CA ILE A 188 -15.85 -13.71 -6.96
C ILE A 188 -15.27 -12.90 -8.11
N LEU A 189 -15.71 -11.67 -8.32
CA LEU A 189 -14.97 -10.75 -9.19
C LEU A 189 -13.61 -10.46 -8.55
N LEU A 190 -12.54 -11.03 -9.11
CA LEU A 190 -11.18 -10.76 -8.66
C LEU A 190 -10.50 -9.82 -9.66
N ALA A 191 -9.97 -8.69 -9.16
CA ALA A 191 -9.30 -7.71 -10.00
C ALA A 191 -7.93 -7.30 -9.46
N ASP A 192 -6.94 -7.32 -10.36
CA ASP A 192 -5.59 -6.82 -10.12
C ASP A 192 -5.55 -5.31 -10.40
N ILE A 193 -5.47 -4.54 -9.32
CA ILE A 193 -5.47 -3.08 -9.34
C ILE A 193 -4.06 -2.48 -9.24
N GLY A 194 -3.03 -3.32 -9.33
CA GLY A 194 -1.63 -2.94 -9.21
C GLY A 194 -1.17 -2.74 -7.77
N HIS A 195 0.04 -3.21 -7.49
CA HIS A 195 0.66 -3.06 -6.18
C HIS A 195 0.89 -1.59 -5.85
N PHE A 196 1.63 -0.90 -6.71
CA PHE A 196 1.98 0.51 -6.54
C PHE A 196 0.73 1.40 -6.48
N GLU A 197 -0.23 1.22 -7.38
CA GLU A 197 -1.43 2.04 -7.49
C GLU A 197 -2.34 1.90 -6.28
N SER A 198 -2.34 0.72 -5.65
CA SER A 198 -3.17 0.44 -4.46
C SER A 198 -2.59 0.95 -3.15
N GLU A 199 -1.32 1.39 -3.11
CA GLU A 199 -0.63 1.76 -1.87
C GLU A 199 0.13 3.08 -1.93
N ASN A 200 0.63 3.53 -3.08
CA ASN A 200 1.55 4.67 -3.17
C ASN A 200 1.01 5.98 -2.56
N PHE A 201 -0.31 6.14 -2.47
CA PHE A 201 -0.94 7.29 -1.82
C PHE A 201 -0.61 7.40 -0.31
N ILE A 202 -0.08 6.33 0.30
CA ILE A 202 0.26 6.33 1.72
C ILE A 202 1.37 7.33 2.05
N LYS A 203 2.27 7.59 1.13
CA LYS A 203 3.35 8.57 1.34
C LYS A 203 2.82 10.00 1.50
N GLU A 204 1.81 10.40 0.71
CA GLU A 204 1.14 11.70 0.86
C GLU A 204 0.38 11.78 2.18
N TYR A 205 -0.24 10.67 2.59
CA TYR A 205 -0.92 10.58 3.88
C TYR A 205 0.06 10.74 5.05
N LEU A 206 1.19 10.01 5.02
CA LEU A 206 2.25 10.12 6.04
C LEU A 206 2.83 11.54 6.08
N PHE A 207 3.06 12.15 4.92
CA PHE A 207 3.52 13.53 4.84
C PHE A 207 2.54 14.50 5.53
N SER A 208 1.25 14.38 5.23
CA SER A 208 0.21 15.22 5.83
C SER A 208 0.12 15.01 7.34
N LEU A 209 0.14 13.76 7.80
CA LEU A 209 0.09 13.40 9.22
C LEU A 209 1.28 13.96 10.00
N LEU A 210 2.49 13.84 9.45
CA LEU A 210 3.70 14.35 10.08
C LEU A 210 3.74 15.89 10.07
N SER A 211 3.28 16.51 8.98
CA SER A 211 3.18 17.98 8.90
C SER A 211 2.23 18.55 9.95
N GLU A 212 1.12 17.87 10.23
CA GLU A 212 0.16 18.26 11.26
C GLU A 212 0.72 18.05 12.67
N LYS A 213 1.29 16.86 12.93
CA LYS A 213 1.81 16.52 14.27
C LYS A 213 3.07 17.30 14.65
N PHE A 214 3.91 17.61 13.69
CA PHE A 214 5.21 18.26 13.88
C PHE A 214 5.27 19.60 13.16
N CYS A 215 4.29 20.46 13.38
CA CYS A 215 4.15 21.76 12.71
C CYS A 215 5.38 22.69 12.85
N ASN A 216 6.21 22.47 13.87
CA ASN A 216 7.48 23.19 14.08
C ASN A 216 8.71 22.42 13.57
N PHE A 217 8.53 21.24 12.98
CA PHE A 217 9.62 20.45 12.42
C PHE A 217 9.85 20.90 10.99
N ALA A 218 10.98 21.52 10.75
CA ALA A 218 11.18 22.38 9.59
C ALA A 218 11.43 21.68 8.26
N ASN A 219 11.69 20.36 8.21
CA ASN A 219 12.27 19.76 7.02
C ASN A 219 11.60 18.41 6.68
N LEU A 220 10.40 18.49 6.09
CA LEU A 220 9.70 17.32 5.53
C LEU A 220 9.75 17.37 4.00
N HIS A 221 10.19 16.29 3.38
CA HIS A 221 10.22 16.13 1.94
C HIS A 221 9.46 14.89 1.51
N LEU A 222 8.75 15.00 0.39
CA LEU A 222 7.99 13.92 -0.20
C LEU A 222 8.66 13.46 -1.50
N ASP A 223 8.93 12.17 -1.61
CA ASP A 223 9.40 11.57 -2.86
C ASP A 223 8.30 11.61 -3.93
N ASN A 224 8.65 12.12 -5.12
CA ASN A 224 7.75 12.21 -6.26
C ASN A 224 8.03 11.14 -7.33
N SER A 225 8.73 10.08 -6.98
CA SER A 225 9.00 8.98 -7.91
C SER A 225 7.70 8.34 -8.39
N ALA A 226 7.64 8.12 -9.71
CA ALA A 226 6.55 7.40 -10.36
C ALA A 226 6.78 5.88 -10.24
N ASN A 227 5.74 5.10 -10.59
CA ASN A 227 5.86 3.66 -10.68
C ASN A 227 7.05 3.27 -11.60
N HIS A 228 7.91 2.39 -11.10
CA HIS A 228 9.06 1.87 -11.85
C HIS A 228 8.63 0.92 -12.99
N ILE A 229 7.46 0.28 -12.84
CA ILE A 229 6.86 -0.58 -13.86
C ILE A 229 6.15 0.31 -14.87
N LYS A 230 6.51 0.17 -16.14
CA LYS A 230 5.92 0.94 -17.25
C LYS A 230 5.03 0.02 -18.07
N ASN A 231 3.86 0.54 -18.44
CA ASN A 231 2.96 -0.11 -19.38
C ASN A 231 3.13 0.52 -20.78
N ILE A 232 2.97 -0.31 -21.82
CA ILE A 232 3.02 0.11 -23.24
C ILE A 232 1.59 0.13 -23.78
#